data_5f2a595a9f5f1b14630c1e9481d320db
#
_entry.id   5f2a595a9f5f1b14630c1e9481d320db
#
_cell.length_a   1.000
_cell.length_b   1.000
_cell.length_c   1.000
_cell.angle_alpha   90.00
_cell.angle_beta   90.00
_cell.angle_gamma   90.00
#
_symmetry.space_group_name_H-M   'P 1'
#
loop_
_entity.id
_entity.type
_entity.pdbx_description
1 polymer ?
#
loop_
_entity_poly.entity_id
_entity_poly.type
_entity_poly.pdbx_seq_one_letter_code
_entity_poly.pdbx_strand_id
1 'polypeptide(L)'
;KCYSYYTYQCDSLMAFPNGDKLWDSFLTEAIGKGLKGRQLRNAIPHRRMTATIYKNYPQGKITVTDFLLGQYYLYEDALNSQEWNIESDSMKVVLGHECQKATCSFRGRKWTAWFALDVPISDGPLKFCGLPGLIMEVYDRGKQYYFCINGMQQVSATPITFGNLDKDFKHFQKINRKDFLISKYR
;
A
#
# COMPACT_ATOMS: atom_id res chain seq x y z
N LYS A 1 0.40 0.55 -4.96
CA LYS A 1 -0.44 1.69 -4.55
C LYS A 1 -1.46 1.25 -3.53
N CYS A 2 -1.77 2.11 -2.58
CA CYS A 2 -2.85 1.93 -1.64
C CYS A 2 -3.85 3.07 -1.84
N TYR A 3 -5.09 2.72 -2.08
CA TYR A 3 -6.18 3.68 -2.22
C TYR A 3 -7.14 3.52 -1.05
N SER A 4 -7.42 4.63 -0.41
CA SER A 4 -8.46 4.82 0.58
C SER A 4 -9.04 6.21 0.33
N TYR A 5 -9.68 6.83 1.30
CA TYR A 5 -9.91 8.27 1.24
C TYR A 5 -8.59 9.05 1.12
N TYR A 6 -7.47 8.42 1.44
CA TYR A 6 -6.12 8.97 1.39
C TYR A 6 -5.25 8.06 0.53
N THR A 7 -4.43 8.62 -0.33
CA THR A 7 -3.52 7.87 -1.19
C THR A 7 -2.15 7.81 -0.54
N TYR A 8 -1.65 6.59 -0.34
CA TYR A 8 -0.31 6.34 0.18
C TYR A 8 0.60 5.89 -0.95
N GLN A 9 1.79 6.45 -0.97
CA GLN A 9 2.85 6.03 -1.88
C GLN A 9 3.95 5.36 -1.06
N CYS A 10 4.02 4.04 -1.15
CA CYS A 10 4.90 3.22 -0.33
C CYS A 10 6.14 2.70 -1.07
N ASP A 11 6.31 3.05 -2.33
CA ASP A 11 7.48 2.73 -3.15
C ASP A 11 8.32 3.99 -3.33
N SER A 12 9.65 3.87 -3.27
CA SER A 12 10.56 5.00 -3.43
C SER A 12 10.41 5.71 -4.78
N LEU A 13 10.10 4.97 -5.83
CA LEU A 13 9.80 5.54 -7.15
C LEU A 13 8.45 6.26 -7.15
N MET A 14 7.48 5.76 -6.37
CA MET A 14 6.14 6.31 -6.26
C MET A 14 6.03 7.41 -5.18
N ALA A 15 7.09 7.64 -4.40
CA ALA A 15 7.16 8.74 -3.44
C ALA A 15 7.26 10.13 -4.11
N PHE A 16 7.53 10.16 -5.41
CA PHE A 16 7.52 11.41 -6.17
C PHE A 16 6.12 11.70 -6.72
N PRO A 17 5.71 12.98 -6.76
CA PRO A 17 4.53 13.38 -7.50
C PRO A 17 4.60 12.82 -8.93
N ASN A 18 3.57 12.14 -9.38
CA ASN A 18 3.52 11.48 -10.70
C ASN A 18 4.47 10.26 -10.89
N GLY A 19 4.81 9.54 -9.82
CA GLY A 19 5.68 8.36 -9.92
C GLY A 19 5.23 7.30 -10.94
N ASP A 20 3.91 7.13 -11.14
CA ASP A 20 3.40 6.26 -12.23
C ASP A 20 3.77 6.80 -13.60
N LYS A 21 3.57 8.11 -13.84
CA LYS A 21 3.93 8.74 -15.11
C LYS A 21 5.43 8.67 -15.36
N LEU A 22 6.23 8.80 -14.30
CA LEU A 22 7.68 8.66 -14.39
C LEU A 22 8.06 7.24 -14.79
N TRP A 23 7.45 6.23 -14.16
CA TRP A 23 7.71 4.84 -14.53
C TRP A 23 7.27 4.52 -15.96
N ASP A 24 6.10 5.02 -16.38
CA ASP A 24 5.59 4.88 -17.75
C ASP A 24 6.52 5.56 -18.76
N SER A 25 7.17 6.68 -18.40
CA SER A 25 8.15 7.33 -19.24
C SER A 25 9.40 6.47 -19.47
N PHE A 26 9.93 5.84 -18.42
CA PHE A 26 11.04 4.89 -18.56
C PHE A 26 10.67 3.70 -19.45
N LEU A 27 9.47 3.16 -19.28
CA LEU A 27 8.96 2.06 -20.10
C LEU A 27 8.83 2.47 -21.57
N THR A 28 8.22 3.62 -21.82
CA THR A 28 8.02 4.16 -23.18
C THR A 28 9.35 4.41 -23.87
N GLU A 29 10.31 5.02 -23.17
CA GLU A 29 11.66 5.27 -23.70
C GLU A 29 12.38 3.96 -24.03
N ALA A 30 12.32 2.98 -23.13
CA ALA A 30 12.99 1.69 -23.35
C ALA A 30 12.38 0.92 -24.53
N ILE A 31 11.06 0.96 -24.69
CA ILE A 31 10.36 0.36 -25.83
C ILE A 31 10.72 1.11 -27.11
N GLY A 32 10.76 2.46 -27.09
CA GLY A 32 11.15 3.29 -28.22
C GLY A 32 12.57 3.01 -28.70
N LYS A 33 13.46 2.60 -27.81
CA LYS A 33 14.83 2.12 -28.12
C LYS A 33 14.85 0.67 -28.64
N GLY A 34 13.71 0.03 -28.82
CA GLY A 34 13.59 -1.34 -29.31
C GLY A 34 14.02 -2.42 -28.31
N LEU A 35 14.18 -2.07 -27.02
CA LEU A 35 14.58 -3.03 -25.98
C LEU A 35 13.48 -4.05 -25.73
N LYS A 36 13.86 -5.32 -25.60
CA LYS A 36 12.93 -6.44 -25.36
C LYS A 36 13.47 -7.39 -24.30
N GLY A 37 12.58 -8.18 -23.69
CA GLY A 37 12.93 -9.24 -22.77
C GLY A 37 13.83 -8.78 -21.62
N ARG A 38 15.02 -9.37 -21.48
CA ARG A 38 15.98 -9.05 -20.39
C ARG A 38 16.51 -7.63 -20.46
N GLN A 39 16.76 -7.11 -21.66
CA GLN A 39 17.25 -5.74 -21.85
C GLN A 39 16.21 -4.72 -21.38
N LEU A 40 14.94 -4.91 -21.73
CA LEU A 40 13.85 -4.06 -21.26
C LEU A 40 13.73 -4.08 -19.73
N ARG A 41 13.76 -5.29 -19.13
CA ARG A 41 13.71 -5.41 -17.66
C ARG A 41 14.84 -4.70 -16.95
N ASN A 42 16.06 -4.72 -17.52
CA ASN A 42 17.21 -4.06 -16.91
C ASN A 42 17.21 -2.54 -17.11
N ALA A 43 16.50 -2.03 -18.13
CA ALA A 43 16.43 -0.61 -18.44
C ALA A 43 15.38 0.16 -17.65
N ILE A 44 14.40 -0.53 -17.06
CA ILE A 44 13.33 0.09 -16.27
C ILE A 44 13.55 -0.11 -14.77
N PRO A 45 13.21 0.88 -13.93
CA PRO A 45 13.31 0.74 -12.49
C PRO A 45 12.45 -0.42 -11.95
N HIS A 46 13.02 -1.21 -11.05
CA HIS A 46 12.28 -2.29 -10.40
C HIS A 46 11.27 -1.74 -9.40
N ARG A 47 10.00 -2.08 -9.58
CA ARG A 47 8.97 -1.83 -8.57
C ARG A 47 9.08 -2.88 -7.48
N ARG A 48 9.33 -2.44 -6.25
CA ARG A 48 9.34 -3.34 -5.08
C ARG A 48 7.95 -3.79 -4.67
N MET A 49 6.95 -2.95 -4.93
CA MET A 49 5.56 -3.21 -4.61
C MET A 49 4.71 -3.06 -5.87
N THR A 50 4.20 -4.17 -6.36
CA THR A 50 3.36 -4.24 -7.56
C THR A 50 1.88 -4.24 -7.24
N ALA A 51 1.52 -4.66 -6.01
CA ALA A 51 0.14 -4.74 -5.58
C ALA A 51 -0.50 -3.35 -5.44
N THR A 52 -1.75 -3.23 -5.89
CA THR A 52 -2.63 -2.10 -5.60
C THR A 52 -3.61 -2.50 -4.52
N ILE A 53 -3.77 -1.65 -3.51
CA ILE A 53 -4.60 -1.91 -2.34
C ILE A 53 -5.71 -0.86 -2.28
N TYR A 54 -6.96 -1.31 -2.25
CA TYR A 54 -8.16 -0.50 -2.11
C TYR A 54 -8.77 -0.80 -0.75
N LYS A 55 -8.77 0.19 0.15
CA LYS A 55 -9.37 0.04 1.48
C LYS A 55 -10.83 0.47 1.46
N ASN A 56 -11.64 -0.26 2.24
CA ASN A 56 -13.07 -0.04 2.36
C ASN A 56 -13.83 -0.11 1.01
N TYR A 57 -13.31 -0.92 0.11
CA TYR A 57 -13.95 -1.18 -1.16
C TYR A 57 -13.80 -2.66 -1.56
N PRO A 58 -14.93 -3.39 -1.63
CA PRO A 58 -16.26 -3.02 -1.13
C PRO A 58 -16.24 -2.63 0.35
N GLN A 59 -17.31 -1.99 0.82
CA GLN A 59 -17.41 -1.56 2.22
C GLN A 59 -17.07 -2.70 3.19
N GLY A 60 -16.25 -2.42 4.19
CA GLY A 60 -15.77 -3.39 5.18
C GLY A 60 -14.66 -4.32 4.68
N LYS A 61 -14.14 -4.13 3.47
CA LYS A 61 -13.10 -4.97 2.88
C LYS A 61 -11.88 -4.17 2.41
N ILE A 62 -10.79 -4.90 2.26
CA ILE A 62 -9.59 -4.45 1.56
C ILE A 62 -9.48 -5.30 0.30
N THR A 63 -9.61 -4.69 -0.87
CA THR A 63 -9.35 -5.35 -2.15
C THR A 63 -7.90 -5.14 -2.55
N VAL A 64 -7.24 -6.21 -2.92
CA VAL A 64 -5.86 -6.19 -3.40
C VAL A 64 -5.83 -6.74 -4.81
N THR A 65 -5.24 -5.98 -5.72
CA THR A 65 -4.97 -6.43 -7.08
C THR A 65 -3.47 -6.51 -7.31
N ASP A 66 -3.02 -7.51 -8.02
CA ASP A 66 -1.62 -7.69 -8.39
C ASP A 66 -1.51 -8.41 -9.73
N PHE A 67 -0.35 -8.29 -10.36
CA PHE A 67 -0.05 -8.94 -11.63
C PHE A 67 1.08 -9.96 -11.42
N LEU A 68 0.85 -11.21 -11.81
CA LEU A 68 1.81 -12.29 -11.65
C LEU A 68 1.75 -13.22 -12.86
N LEU A 69 2.91 -13.50 -13.47
CA LEU A 69 3.06 -14.47 -14.57
C LEU A 69 2.09 -14.25 -15.75
N GLY A 70 1.86 -12.99 -16.13
CA GLY A 70 0.97 -12.67 -17.25
C GLY A 70 -0.51 -12.59 -16.90
N GLN A 71 -0.90 -12.85 -15.66
CA GLN A 71 -2.28 -12.86 -15.19
C GLN A 71 -2.52 -11.81 -14.10
N TYR A 72 -3.68 -11.14 -14.15
CA TYR A 72 -4.16 -10.26 -13.09
C TYR A 72 -4.94 -11.03 -12.05
N TYR A 73 -4.59 -10.84 -10.79
CA TYR A 73 -5.24 -11.45 -9.63
C TYR A 73 -5.91 -10.42 -8.75
N LEU A 74 -7.01 -10.83 -8.13
CA LEU A 74 -7.73 -10.06 -7.14
C LEU A 74 -8.06 -10.94 -5.94
N TYR A 75 -7.75 -10.44 -4.73
CA TYR A 75 -8.23 -11.06 -3.50
C TYR A 75 -8.72 -10.02 -2.50
N GLU A 76 -9.58 -10.44 -1.59
CA GLU A 76 -10.19 -9.60 -0.57
C GLU A 76 -9.74 -10.04 0.82
N ASP A 77 -9.49 -9.06 1.69
CA ASP A 77 -9.26 -9.23 3.12
C ASP A 77 -10.31 -8.43 3.90
N ALA A 78 -10.52 -8.78 5.17
CA ALA A 78 -11.35 -7.97 6.05
C ALA A 78 -10.65 -6.64 6.39
N LEU A 79 -11.41 -5.54 6.40
CA LEU A 79 -10.96 -4.27 6.94
C LEU A 79 -10.83 -4.39 8.47
N ASN A 80 -9.95 -3.61 9.09
CA ASN A 80 -9.73 -3.58 10.54
C ASN A 80 -9.43 -4.96 11.15
N SER A 81 -8.62 -5.76 10.46
CA SER A 81 -8.20 -7.08 10.93
C SER A 81 -7.05 -7.05 11.92
N GLN A 82 -6.57 -5.88 12.33
CA GLN A 82 -5.56 -5.68 13.35
C GLN A 82 -6.21 -5.43 14.71
N GLU A 83 -5.86 -6.22 15.71
CA GLU A 83 -6.23 -6.00 17.11
C GLU A 83 -5.12 -5.20 17.78
N TRP A 84 -5.31 -3.88 17.85
CA TRP A 84 -4.32 -2.96 18.39
C TRP A 84 -4.39 -2.88 19.91
N ASN A 85 -3.25 -2.99 20.57
CA ASN A 85 -3.03 -2.66 21.96
C ASN A 85 -2.39 -1.26 22.02
N ILE A 86 -3.12 -0.27 22.55
CA ILE A 86 -2.66 1.11 22.66
C ILE A 86 -1.90 1.30 23.97
N GLU A 87 -0.69 1.84 23.88
CA GLU A 87 0.20 2.14 25.02
C GLU A 87 0.15 3.65 25.31
N SER A 88 -0.68 4.06 26.28
CA SER A 88 -0.97 5.49 26.54
C SER A 88 0.24 6.29 26.99
N ASP A 89 1.19 5.64 27.65
CA ASP A 89 2.35 6.31 28.25
C ASP A 89 3.55 6.46 27.29
N SER A 90 3.40 5.94 26.07
CA SER A 90 4.46 5.98 25.07
C SER A 90 4.12 7.00 23.99
N MET A 91 4.84 8.09 23.95
CA MET A 91 4.65 9.20 23.02
C MET A 91 5.93 9.48 22.25
N LYS A 92 5.78 9.92 21.00
CA LYS A 92 6.88 10.50 20.21
C LYS A 92 6.34 11.48 19.16
N VAL A 93 7.19 12.34 18.65
CA VAL A 93 6.83 13.26 17.55
C VAL A 93 7.24 12.67 16.21
N VAL A 94 6.30 12.65 15.25
CA VAL A 94 6.54 12.27 13.85
C VAL A 94 5.95 13.35 12.95
N LEU A 95 6.75 13.95 12.10
CA LEU A 95 6.36 15.03 11.19
C LEU A 95 5.63 16.20 11.89
N GLY A 96 6.06 16.52 13.13
CA GLY A 96 5.45 17.59 13.92
C GLY A 96 4.18 17.22 14.71
N HIS A 97 3.67 16.00 14.57
CA HIS A 97 2.50 15.50 15.28
C HIS A 97 2.90 14.65 16.47
N GLU A 98 2.24 14.84 17.60
CA GLU A 98 2.38 13.95 18.76
C GLU A 98 1.68 12.62 18.46
N CYS A 99 2.45 11.56 18.48
CA CYS A 99 1.99 10.22 18.15
C CYS A 99 2.05 9.31 19.37
N GLN A 100 0.96 8.59 19.58
CA GLN A 100 0.84 7.56 20.61
C GLN A 100 1.22 6.19 20.01
N LYS A 101 1.78 5.33 20.85
CA LYS A 101 2.20 4.00 20.45
C LYS A 101 1.05 3.00 20.50
N ALA A 102 1.02 2.12 19.51
CA ALA A 102 0.18 0.92 19.53
C ALA A 102 0.96 -0.29 19.02
N THR A 103 0.61 -1.46 19.52
CA THR A 103 1.21 -2.72 19.08
C THR A 103 0.14 -3.73 18.67
N CYS A 104 0.47 -4.61 17.73
CA CYS A 104 -0.41 -5.73 17.37
C CYS A 104 0.39 -6.93 16.87
N SER A 105 -0.25 -8.09 16.89
CA SER A 105 0.20 -9.27 16.16
C SER A 105 -0.62 -9.42 14.89
N PHE A 106 0.02 -9.26 13.73
CA PHE A 106 -0.69 -9.33 12.47
C PHE A 106 0.13 -10.09 11.43
N ARG A 107 -0.49 -11.12 10.84
CA ARG A 107 0.09 -11.94 9.77
C ARG A 107 1.47 -12.53 10.11
N GLY A 108 1.58 -13.10 11.30
CA GLY A 108 2.79 -13.78 11.79
C GLY A 108 3.92 -12.84 12.22
N ARG A 109 3.66 -11.53 12.29
CA ARG A 109 4.64 -10.53 12.76
C ARG A 109 4.07 -9.71 13.91
N LYS A 110 4.96 -9.25 14.79
CA LYS A 110 4.65 -8.23 15.80
C LYS A 110 4.96 -6.87 15.21
N TRP A 111 3.97 -5.99 15.25
CA TRP A 111 4.01 -4.65 14.68
C TRP A 111 3.95 -3.61 15.78
N THR A 112 4.67 -2.52 15.59
CA THR A 112 4.58 -1.30 16.36
C THR A 112 4.13 -0.18 15.43
N ALA A 113 3.10 0.54 15.82
CA ALA A 113 2.59 1.71 15.13
C ALA A 113 2.66 2.95 16.03
N TRP A 114 2.86 4.10 15.42
CA TRP A 114 2.75 5.42 16.03
C TRP A 114 1.68 6.19 15.26
N PHE A 115 0.63 6.60 15.95
CA PHE A 115 -0.52 7.24 15.34
C PHE A 115 -0.82 8.59 15.99
N ALA A 116 -1.19 9.57 15.17
CA ALA A 116 -1.45 10.95 15.58
C ALA A 116 -2.94 11.12 15.89
N LEU A 117 -3.25 11.53 17.13
CA LEU A 117 -4.64 11.78 17.57
C LEU A 117 -5.21 13.08 17.00
N ASP A 118 -4.36 14.06 16.74
CA ASP A 118 -4.73 15.35 16.13
C ASP A 118 -5.05 15.23 14.64
N VAL A 119 -4.77 14.06 14.05
CA VAL A 119 -5.22 13.70 12.69
C VAL A 119 -6.22 12.55 12.80
N PRO A 120 -7.53 12.80 13.02
CA PRO A 120 -8.53 11.79 13.37
C PRO A 120 -8.98 10.98 12.15
N ILE A 121 -8.02 10.33 11.50
CA ILE A 121 -8.18 9.53 10.31
C ILE A 121 -7.76 8.11 10.64
N SER A 122 -8.72 7.19 10.74
CA SER A 122 -8.44 5.76 11.04
C SER A 122 -7.84 5.04 9.84
N ASP A 123 -6.66 5.43 9.42
CA ASP A 123 -5.99 4.88 8.25
C ASP A 123 -4.46 4.80 8.45
N GLY A 124 -3.74 4.19 7.51
CA GLY A 124 -2.28 4.01 7.54
C GLY A 124 -1.74 3.37 6.27
N PRO A 125 -0.45 3.10 6.18
CA PRO A 125 0.16 2.52 4.99
C PRO A 125 -0.33 1.08 4.77
N LEU A 126 -0.35 0.66 3.51
CA LEU A 126 -0.75 -0.69 3.08
C LEU A 126 -2.14 -1.09 3.62
N LYS A 127 -2.18 -2.15 4.45
CA LYS A 127 -3.40 -2.71 5.03
C LYS A 127 -3.62 -2.27 6.49
N PHE A 128 -2.74 -1.43 7.03
CA PHE A 128 -2.87 -0.97 8.40
C PHE A 128 -3.96 0.09 8.51
N CYS A 129 -4.84 -0.09 9.51
CA CYS A 129 -5.93 0.80 9.84
C CYS A 129 -6.50 0.43 11.22
N GLY A 130 -7.56 1.08 11.68
CA GLY A 130 -8.28 0.70 12.90
C GLY A 130 -7.80 1.38 14.19
N LEU A 131 -6.81 2.29 14.12
CA LEU A 131 -6.46 3.18 15.22
C LEU A 131 -7.29 4.47 15.18
N PRO A 132 -7.49 5.18 16.31
CA PRO A 132 -8.30 6.39 16.37
C PRO A 132 -7.68 7.62 15.69
N GLY A 133 -6.47 7.47 15.11
CA GLY A 133 -5.75 8.51 14.38
C GLY A 133 -4.91 7.93 13.26
N LEU A 134 -4.34 8.82 12.43
CA LEU A 134 -3.52 8.43 11.29
C LEU A 134 -2.23 7.76 11.75
N ILE A 135 -1.96 6.57 11.20
CA ILE A 135 -0.71 5.86 11.46
C ILE A 135 0.42 6.57 10.70
N MET A 136 1.25 7.29 11.46
CA MET A 136 2.36 8.07 10.93
C MET A 136 3.61 7.22 10.70
N GLU A 137 3.79 6.19 11.52
CA GLU A 137 4.91 5.26 11.41
C GLU A 137 4.44 3.86 11.82
N VAL A 138 4.87 2.84 11.08
CA VAL A 138 4.62 1.44 11.43
C VAL A 138 5.77 0.57 10.97
N TYR A 139 6.20 -0.34 11.84
CA TYR A 139 7.28 -1.28 11.54
C TYR A 139 7.09 -2.61 12.26
N ASP A 140 7.67 -3.66 11.71
CA ASP A 140 7.76 -4.95 12.39
C ASP A 140 8.93 -4.99 13.38
N ARG A 141 8.90 -5.95 14.32
CA ARG A 141 9.91 -6.07 15.38
C ARG A 141 11.35 -6.08 14.86
N GLY A 142 11.58 -6.65 13.70
CA GLY A 142 12.91 -6.73 13.07
C GLY A 142 13.24 -5.56 12.16
N LYS A 143 12.33 -4.60 12.00
CA LYS A 143 12.43 -3.49 11.03
C LYS A 143 12.72 -3.95 9.60
N GLN A 144 12.31 -5.18 9.25
CA GLN A 144 12.35 -5.66 7.88
C GLN A 144 11.33 -4.94 6.99
N TYR A 145 10.23 -4.50 7.62
CA TYR A 145 9.22 -3.62 7.04
C TYR A 145 9.13 -2.39 7.92
N TYR A 146 9.39 -1.25 7.31
CA TYR A 146 9.38 0.04 7.98
C TYR A 146 8.72 1.07 7.07
N PHE A 147 7.67 1.71 7.56
CA PHE A 147 6.95 2.77 6.86
C PHE A 147 6.87 3.97 7.78
N CYS A 148 7.33 5.11 7.31
CA CYS A 148 7.23 6.38 8.02
C CYS A 148 6.75 7.44 7.04
N ILE A 149 5.79 8.23 7.46
CA ILE A 149 5.30 9.36 6.67
C ILE A 149 6.41 10.41 6.56
N ASN A 150 6.58 10.97 5.37
CA ASN A 150 7.55 12.04 5.12
C ASN A 150 6.89 13.35 4.66
N GLY A 151 5.58 13.34 4.45
CA GLY A 151 4.82 14.51 4.07
C GLY A 151 3.33 14.22 3.99
N MET A 152 2.51 15.24 4.23
CA MET A 152 1.07 15.25 4.02
C MET A 152 0.69 16.45 3.18
N GLN A 153 -0.26 16.27 2.29
CA GLN A 153 -0.80 17.34 1.47
C GLN A 153 -2.30 17.20 1.37
N GLN A 154 -3.01 18.28 1.62
CA GLN A 154 -4.43 18.35 1.32
C GLN A 154 -4.60 18.62 -0.18
N VAL A 155 -5.35 17.77 -0.84
CA VAL A 155 -5.65 17.88 -2.27
C VAL A 155 -7.16 17.83 -2.46
N SER A 156 -7.64 18.37 -3.58
CA SER A 156 -9.04 18.21 -3.97
C SER A 156 -9.38 16.72 -4.09
N ALA A 157 -10.51 16.33 -3.51
CA ALA A 157 -10.97 14.97 -3.56
C ALA A 157 -11.15 14.52 -5.02
N THR A 158 -10.36 13.56 -5.43
CA THR A 158 -10.56 12.86 -6.70
C THR A 158 -11.26 11.55 -6.37
N PRO A 159 -12.41 11.23 -6.97
CA PRO A 159 -13.06 9.95 -6.75
C PRO A 159 -12.09 8.80 -6.99
N ILE A 160 -12.05 7.84 -6.07
CA ILE A 160 -11.31 6.59 -6.30
C ILE A 160 -12.07 5.86 -7.41
N THR A 161 -11.53 5.97 -8.60
CA THR A 161 -12.01 5.15 -9.70
C THR A 161 -11.19 3.87 -9.68
N PHE A 162 -11.86 2.73 -9.80
CA PHE A 162 -11.18 1.43 -9.96
C PHE A 162 -10.40 1.37 -11.27
N GLY A 163 -10.14 2.51 -11.89
CA GLY A 163 -9.51 2.64 -13.18
C GLY A 163 -10.25 1.78 -14.20
N ASN A 164 -9.56 0.88 -14.82
CA ASN A 164 -10.17 -0.08 -15.74
C ASN A 164 -10.85 -1.26 -15.02
N LEU A 165 -10.94 -1.31 -13.69
CA LEU A 165 -11.53 -2.45 -12.99
C LEU A 165 -13.01 -2.65 -13.36
N ASP A 166 -13.78 -1.59 -13.52
CA ASP A 166 -15.18 -1.70 -13.94
C ASP A 166 -15.32 -2.19 -15.39
N LYS A 167 -14.32 -1.95 -16.23
CA LYS A 167 -14.28 -2.43 -17.61
C LYS A 167 -13.56 -3.78 -17.77
N ASP A 168 -12.59 -4.04 -16.89
CA ASP A 168 -11.64 -5.15 -17.04
C ASP A 168 -11.71 -6.20 -15.92
N PHE A 169 -12.72 -6.15 -15.02
CA PHE A 169 -12.94 -7.21 -14.02
C PHE A 169 -12.98 -8.62 -14.62
N LYS A 170 -13.32 -8.73 -15.90
CA LYS A 170 -13.32 -9.99 -16.66
C LYS A 170 -11.93 -10.62 -16.78
N HIS A 171 -10.86 -9.82 -16.61
CA HIS A 171 -9.48 -10.27 -16.74
C HIS A 171 -8.81 -10.56 -15.39
N PHE A 172 -9.49 -10.26 -14.27
CA PHE A 172 -8.96 -10.56 -12.93
C PHE A 172 -9.42 -11.95 -12.47
N GLN A 173 -8.47 -12.80 -12.17
CA GLN A 173 -8.76 -14.06 -11.52
C GLN A 173 -8.96 -13.81 -10.02
N LYS A 174 -10.17 -14.05 -9.52
CA LYS A 174 -10.44 -14.01 -8.09
C LYS A 174 -9.82 -15.22 -7.43
N ILE A 175 -8.98 -14.97 -6.42
CA ILE A 175 -8.23 -16.01 -5.71
C ILE A 175 -8.29 -15.72 -4.20
N ASN A 176 -8.12 -16.71 -3.35
CA ASN A 176 -7.90 -16.43 -1.95
C ASN A 176 -6.44 -15.99 -1.72
N ARG A 177 -6.22 -15.22 -0.65
CA ARG A 177 -4.91 -14.66 -0.33
C ARG A 177 -3.82 -15.74 -0.17
N LYS A 178 -4.14 -16.88 0.43
CA LYS A 178 -3.16 -17.95 0.71
C LYS A 178 -2.65 -18.53 -0.60
N ASP A 179 -3.56 -18.86 -1.51
CA ASP A 179 -3.21 -19.45 -2.81
C ASP A 179 -2.47 -18.45 -3.69
N PHE A 180 -2.86 -17.15 -3.63
CA PHE A 180 -2.10 -16.11 -4.32
C PHE A 180 -0.66 -16.03 -3.83
N LEU A 181 -0.42 -16.05 -2.50
CA LEU A 181 0.92 -16.02 -1.94
C LEU A 181 1.74 -17.28 -2.31
N ILE A 182 1.13 -18.46 -2.30
CA ILE A 182 1.78 -19.68 -2.75
C ILE A 182 2.20 -19.55 -4.22
N SER A 183 1.33 -19.02 -5.08
CA SER A 183 1.65 -18.80 -6.50
C SER A 183 2.75 -17.77 -6.73
N LYS A 184 2.86 -16.78 -5.84
CA LYS A 184 3.86 -15.71 -5.95
C LYS A 184 5.27 -16.14 -5.51
N TYR A 185 5.37 -17.11 -4.62
CA TYR A 185 6.65 -17.55 -4.03
C TYR A 185 7.09 -18.95 -4.44
N ARG A 186 6.43 -19.55 -5.41
CA ARG A 186 6.89 -20.73 -6.15
C ARG A 186 7.72 -20.30 -7.38
#